data_4c93e9c2326c6c7d8786bac41e8e7a39
#
_entry.id   4c93e9c2326c6c7d8786bac41e8e7a39
#
_cell.length_a   1.000
_cell.length_b   1.000
_cell.length_c   1.000
_cell.angle_alpha   90.00
_cell.angle_beta   90.00
_cell.angle_gamma   90.00
#
_symmetry.space_group_name_H-M   'P 1'
#
loop_
_entity.id
_entity.type
_entity.pdbx_description
1 polymer ?
#
loop_
_entity_poly.entity_id
_entity_poly.type
_entity_poly.pdbx_seq_one_letter_code
_entity_poly.pdbx_strand_id
1 'polypeptide(L)'
;MIGNSCPLGAELNNETGSCDCRPGYEMNDGGCKLPDKNGPDKGGPPPEGCAGNPVNITNGNKYQVEHDLITPIPLARHYNGLDGLWRHSFSARITRKDDSYLLYREDGKVSEFSGAGRDLTSLTDLGKLSRLAGRFFYTSELNETIEFDPYGKLARLKTKEGRKYRVERGANLTVSDERGNKLVLSEGANHQLLRAQTGGISIEYTYDKEQRLTSVTRTDGQYNTKTQYLYDDPRNIKLLTGIQDNNNRRFATWAYDNQGRAISSEHANGAEKVSLAYNDDASTTVTNEYGKQATYRFQVIQGIKRIVAIEGEPSPNCPSSNSTFTYDDQGLLTSKRDNNGNLTTYQYNARGLETSRTEAAGTAQARTITTDWHPTLFLPVQVSEPGRITRYQYDAEGRKTGETVTTR
;
A
#
# COMPACT_ATOMS: atom_id res chain seq x y z
N MET A 1 21.50 -40.92 -10.93
CA MET A 1 21.86 -39.84 -9.99
C MET A 1 20.70 -38.84 -9.99
N ILE A 2 19.89 -38.88 -8.97
CA ILE A 2 18.80 -37.89 -8.79
C ILE A 2 19.51 -36.63 -8.29
N GLY A 3 19.57 -35.58 -9.10
CA GLY A 3 20.17 -34.33 -8.70
C GLY A 3 19.38 -33.74 -7.53
N ASN A 4 20.00 -33.61 -6.37
CA ASN A 4 19.46 -32.91 -5.22
C ASN A 4 19.37 -31.41 -5.54
N SER A 5 18.29 -30.98 -6.16
CA SER A 5 17.97 -29.56 -6.28
C SER A 5 17.24 -29.14 -5.01
N CYS A 6 17.75 -28.14 -4.31
CA CYS A 6 17.07 -27.56 -3.17
C CYS A 6 15.74 -26.90 -3.59
N PRO A 7 14.74 -26.88 -2.71
CA PRO A 7 13.49 -26.21 -2.96
C PRO A 7 13.68 -24.70 -3.14
N LEU A 8 12.66 -24.04 -3.67
CA LEU A 8 12.65 -22.59 -3.88
C LEU A 8 13.02 -21.82 -2.60
N GLY A 9 13.92 -20.87 -2.70
CA GLY A 9 14.40 -20.08 -1.55
C GLY A 9 15.52 -20.75 -0.73
N ALA A 10 15.91 -21.98 -1.07
CA ALA A 10 17.01 -22.69 -0.43
C ALA A 10 18.20 -22.86 -1.38
N GLU A 11 19.37 -23.08 -0.80
CA GLU A 11 20.61 -23.43 -1.49
C GLU A 11 21.28 -24.64 -0.81
N LEU A 12 22.00 -25.41 -1.61
CA LEU A 12 22.69 -26.57 -1.08
C LEU A 12 23.91 -26.11 -0.25
N ASN A 13 23.90 -26.49 1.02
CA ASN A 13 25.06 -26.37 1.87
C ASN A 13 26.01 -27.53 1.57
N ASN A 14 27.12 -27.23 0.91
CA ASN A 14 28.09 -28.23 0.48
C ASN A 14 28.85 -28.89 1.64
N GLU A 15 28.84 -28.29 2.83
CA GLU A 15 29.49 -28.86 4.03
C GLU A 15 28.61 -29.89 4.74
N THR A 16 27.29 -29.62 4.80
CA THR A 16 26.32 -30.47 5.52
C THR A 16 25.54 -31.39 4.59
N GLY A 17 25.49 -31.09 3.28
CA GLY A 17 24.63 -31.76 2.31
C GLY A 17 23.13 -31.41 2.46
N SER A 18 22.79 -30.46 3.34
CA SER A 18 21.41 -29.99 3.57
C SER A 18 21.06 -28.80 2.68
N CYS A 19 19.76 -28.51 2.55
CA CYS A 19 19.29 -27.28 1.92
C CYS A 19 19.05 -26.23 3.00
N ASP A 20 19.88 -25.20 3.04
CA ASP A 20 19.74 -24.07 3.94
C ASP A 20 18.99 -22.93 3.26
N CYS A 21 18.26 -22.15 4.04
CA CYS A 21 17.56 -20.99 3.48
C CYS A 21 18.56 -19.92 3.03
N ARG A 22 18.36 -19.40 1.82
CA ARG A 22 19.14 -18.27 1.31
C ARG A 22 19.02 -17.05 2.21
N PRO A 23 19.98 -16.15 2.23
CA PRO A 23 19.87 -14.88 2.93
C PRO A 23 18.53 -14.17 2.63
N GLY A 24 17.83 -13.75 3.68
CA GLY A 24 16.50 -13.13 3.58
C GLY A 24 15.32 -14.11 3.55
N TYR A 25 15.56 -15.43 3.56
CA TYR A 25 14.54 -16.46 3.69
C TYR A 25 14.63 -17.12 5.07
N GLU A 26 13.49 -17.51 5.62
CA GLU A 26 13.35 -18.23 6.89
C GLU A 26 12.70 -19.58 6.66
N MET A 27 13.10 -20.57 7.48
CA MET A 27 12.45 -21.88 7.49
C MET A 27 11.06 -21.75 8.08
N ASN A 28 10.04 -22.01 7.29
CA ASN A 28 8.64 -21.95 7.71
C ASN A 28 7.85 -23.06 7.01
N ASP A 29 7.10 -23.88 7.79
CA ASP A 29 6.29 -25.01 7.30
C ASP A 29 7.04 -25.96 6.35
N GLY A 30 8.29 -26.30 6.70
CA GLY A 30 9.11 -27.25 5.94
C GLY A 30 9.69 -26.72 4.63
N GLY A 31 9.69 -25.41 4.41
CA GLY A 31 10.31 -24.75 3.25
C GLY A 31 10.89 -23.39 3.59
N CYS A 32 11.84 -22.93 2.75
CA CYS A 32 12.38 -21.58 2.86
C CYS A 32 11.41 -20.59 2.23
N LYS A 33 10.79 -19.76 3.06
CA LYS A 33 9.89 -18.69 2.65
C LYS A 33 10.51 -17.35 3.01
N LEU A 34 10.21 -16.30 2.24
CA LEU A 34 10.45 -14.95 2.73
C LEU A 34 9.73 -14.81 4.07
N PRO A 35 10.35 -14.14 5.08
CA PRO A 35 9.70 -13.87 6.34
C PRO A 35 8.27 -13.41 6.08
N ASP A 36 7.29 -13.96 6.81
CA ASP A 36 5.91 -13.54 6.68
C ASP A 36 5.77 -12.13 7.25
N LYS A 37 6.17 -11.16 6.45
CA LYS A 37 6.05 -9.74 6.72
C LYS A 37 4.62 -9.26 6.42
N ASN A 38 3.63 -10.14 6.59
CA ASN A 38 2.24 -9.75 6.53
C ASN A 38 1.95 -8.81 7.69
N GLY A 39 1.61 -7.59 7.37
CA GLY A 39 1.36 -6.58 8.39
C GLY A 39 0.64 -5.36 7.82
N PRO A 40 0.14 -4.53 8.72
CA PRO A 40 -0.61 -3.32 8.35
C PRO A 40 0.27 -2.24 7.70
N ASP A 41 1.59 -2.31 7.84
CA ASP A 41 2.57 -1.41 7.22
C ASP A 41 3.13 -1.94 5.88
N LYS A 42 2.57 -3.04 5.37
CA LYS A 42 3.00 -3.67 4.12
C LYS A 42 2.49 -2.96 2.86
N GLY A 43 1.47 -2.12 2.94
CA GLY A 43 0.94 -1.35 1.82
C GLY A 43 1.90 -0.30 1.26
N GLY A 44 1.37 0.60 0.45
CA GLY A 44 2.11 1.78 -0.02
C GLY A 44 2.65 2.61 1.15
N PRO A 45 3.82 3.25 1.00
CA PRO A 45 4.39 4.07 2.07
C PRO A 45 3.47 5.26 2.38
N PRO A 46 3.38 5.69 3.65
CA PRO A 46 2.70 6.93 3.99
C PRO A 46 3.45 8.13 3.38
N PRO A 47 2.76 9.26 3.11
CA PRO A 47 3.38 10.40 2.44
C PRO A 47 4.66 10.91 3.12
N GLU A 48 4.69 10.98 4.44
CA GLU A 48 5.86 11.39 5.22
C GLU A 48 6.95 10.31 5.28
N GLY A 49 6.62 9.06 4.98
CA GLY A 49 7.50 7.89 5.06
C GLY A 49 7.97 7.37 3.71
N CYS A 50 7.90 8.20 2.65
CA CYS A 50 8.24 7.82 1.28
C CYS A 50 9.57 8.43 0.85
N ALA A 51 10.45 7.63 0.23
CA ALA A 51 11.67 8.12 -0.39
C ALA A 51 11.82 7.52 -1.80
N GLY A 52 12.36 8.30 -2.71
CA GLY A 52 12.63 7.88 -4.09
C GLY A 52 11.38 7.38 -4.83
N ASN A 53 11.54 6.37 -5.66
CA ASN A 53 10.50 5.83 -6.55
C ASN A 53 9.93 4.50 -6.03
N PRO A 54 8.81 4.49 -5.30
CA PRO A 54 8.85 4.86 -3.90
C PRO A 54 9.42 3.73 -3.02
N VAL A 55 10.09 4.08 -1.96
CA VAL A 55 10.57 3.18 -0.91
C VAL A 55 9.97 3.62 0.42
N ASN A 56 9.41 2.69 1.17
CA ASN A 56 8.97 2.94 2.54
C ASN A 56 10.21 2.99 3.46
N ILE A 57 10.49 4.16 4.01
CA ILE A 57 11.67 4.38 4.87
C ILE A 57 11.60 3.67 6.22
N THR A 58 10.40 3.26 6.66
CA THR A 58 10.21 2.61 7.97
C THR A 58 10.66 1.15 7.97
N ASN A 59 10.49 0.46 6.84
CA ASN A 59 10.73 -0.98 6.72
C ASN A 59 11.54 -1.39 5.47
N GLY A 60 11.91 -0.42 4.62
CA GLY A 60 12.68 -0.67 3.39
C GLY A 60 11.87 -1.31 2.25
N ASN A 61 10.55 -1.32 2.35
CA ASN A 61 9.70 -1.88 1.30
C ASN A 61 9.77 -1.07 0.02
N LYS A 62 10.29 -1.65 -1.08
CA LYS A 62 10.08 -1.13 -2.41
C LYS A 62 8.64 -1.41 -2.82
N TYR A 63 7.89 -0.35 -3.09
CA TYR A 63 6.52 -0.42 -3.58
C TYR A 63 6.44 0.16 -4.99
N GLN A 64 5.71 -0.49 -5.91
CA GLN A 64 5.53 -0.02 -7.28
C GLN A 64 4.08 -0.17 -7.70
N VAL A 65 3.54 0.87 -8.34
CA VAL A 65 2.22 0.83 -8.96
C VAL A 65 2.38 1.03 -10.47
N GLU A 66 1.76 0.14 -11.24
CA GLU A 66 1.70 0.21 -12.70
C GLU A 66 0.24 0.29 -13.14
N HIS A 67 -0.12 1.35 -13.86
CA HIS A 67 -1.46 1.52 -14.41
C HIS A 67 -1.54 0.92 -15.81
N ASP A 68 -2.02 -0.30 -15.91
CA ASP A 68 -2.11 -1.04 -17.17
C ASP A 68 -3.26 -0.54 -18.07
N LEU A 69 -4.38 -0.15 -17.45
CA LEU A 69 -5.57 0.36 -18.15
C LEU A 69 -6.11 1.61 -17.44
N ILE A 70 -6.38 2.65 -18.24
CA ILE A 70 -7.09 3.88 -17.86
C ILE A 70 -8.43 3.92 -18.60
N THR A 71 -9.18 2.82 -18.55
CA THR A 71 -10.49 2.62 -19.18
C THR A 71 -11.61 2.80 -18.15
N PRO A 72 -12.90 2.72 -18.52
CA PRO A 72 -14.00 2.76 -17.55
C PRO A 72 -13.83 1.78 -16.39
N ILE A 73 -13.21 0.62 -16.62
CA ILE A 73 -12.76 -0.31 -15.59
C ILE A 73 -11.24 -0.25 -15.56
N PRO A 74 -10.65 0.56 -14.65
CA PRO A 74 -9.20 0.70 -14.58
C PRO A 74 -8.54 -0.57 -14.02
N LEU A 75 -7.33 -0.85 -14.49
CA LEU A 75 -6.51 -1.94 -13.97
C LEU A 75 -5.15 -1.40 -13.57
N ALA A 76 -4.81 -1.56 -12.31
CA ALA A 76 -3.48 -1.29 -11.77
C ALA A 76 -2.90 -2.58 -11.18
N ARG A 77 -1.57 -2.66 -11.23
CA ARG A 77 -0.77 -3.68 -10.54
C ARG A 77 0.06 -3.03 -9.46
N HIS A 78 0.21 -3.74 -8.36
CA HIS A 78 0.94 -3.30 -7.18
C HIS A 78 2.03 -4.32 -6.85
N TYR A 79 3.29 -3.92 -6.92
CA TYR A 79 4.42 -4.70 -6.45
C TYR A 79 4.73 -4.34 -5.01
N ASN A 80 5.04 -5.37 -4.22
CA ASN A 80 5.45 -5.19 -2.84
C ASN A 80 6.75 -5.95 -2.59
N GLY A 81 7.82 -5.23 -2.24
CA GLY A 81 9.16 -5.80 -2.03
C GLY A 81 9.26 -6.69 -0.79
N LEU A 82 8.34 -6.57 0.19
CA LEU A 82 8.36 -7.41 1.39
C LEU A 82 8.08 -8.89 1.09
N ASP A 83 7.34 -9.19 0.03
CA ASP A 83 7.08 -10.55 -0.41
C ASP A 83 7.45 -10.81 -1.89
N GLY A 84 7.86 -9.78 -2.61
CA GLY A 84 8.26 -9.87 -4.01
C GLY A 84 7.10 -10.19 -4.97
N LEU A 85 5.86 -9.91 -4.58
CA LEU A 85 4.68 -10.28 -5.36
C LEU A 85 4.02 -9.07 -6.01
N TRP A 86 3.50 -9.30 -7.22
CA TRP A 86 2.59 -8.41 -7.90
C TRP A 86 1.14 -8.79 -7.60
N ARG A 87 0.33 -7.80 -7.25
CA ARG A 87 -1.12 -7.90 -7.05
C ARG A 87 -1.82 -6.98 -8.04
N HIS A 88 -3.14 -7.04 -8.12
CA HIS A 88 -3.89 -6.18 -9.03
C HIS A 88 -5.18 -5.66 -8.37
N SER A 89 -5.78 -4.65 -8.96
CA SER A 89 -6.96 -3.92 -8.46
C SER A 89 -8.12 -4.81 -7.96
N PHE A 90 -8.21 -6.07 -8.43
CA PHE A 90 -9.29 -7.00 -8.09
C PHE A 90 -8.82 -8.23 -7.34
N SER A 91 -7.63 -8.19 -6.73
CA SER A 91 -7.02 -9.31 -5.99
C SER A 91 -7.33 -9.34 -4.50
N ALA A 92 -8.07 -8.34 -3.98
CA ALA A 92 -8.45 -8.29 -2.58
C ALA A 92 -9.20 -9.55 -2.15
N ARG A 93 -8.91 -10.05 -0.93
CA ARG A 93 -9.54 -11.25 -0.38
C ARG A 93 -9.54 -11.24 1.14
N ILE A 94 -10.42 -12.05 1.72
CA ILE A 94 -10.45 -12.34 3.15
C ILE A 94 -10.12 -13.82 3.37
N THR A 95 -9.31 -14.13 4.36
CA THR A 95 -9.06 -15.49 4.83
C THR A 95 -9.33 -15.58 6.32
N ARG A 96 -9.73 -16.76 6.79
CA ARG A 96 -9.85 -17.03 8.23
C ARG A 96 -8.48 -17.41 8.79
N LYS A 97 -8.15 -16.89 9.96
CA LYS A 97 -6.99 -17.28 10.76
C LYS A 97 -7.46 -17.46 12.20
N ASP A 98 -7.53 -18.69 12.65
CA ASP A 98 -8.05 -19.06 13.98
C ASP A 98 -9.43 -18.42 14.25
N ASP A 99 -9.53 -17.53 15.23
CA ASP A 99 -10.73 -16.77 15.58
C ASP A 99 -10.80 -15.37 14.95
N SER A 100 -9.87 -15.07 14.04
CA SER A 100 -9.78 -13.79 13.33
C SER A 100 -9.93 -13.95 11.81
N TYR A 101 -9.98 -12.82 11.12
CA TYR A 101 -10.02 -12.73 9.66
C TYR A 101 -8.93 -11.79 9.18
N LEU A 102 -8.19 -12.22 8.16
CA LEU A 102 -7.17 -11.41 7.49
C LEU A 102 -7.74 -10.84 6.20
N LEU A 103 -7.83 -9.53 6.12
CA LEU A 103 -8.14 -8.80 4.90
C LEU A 103 -6.83 -8.48 4.16
N TYR A 104 -6.66 -9.10 3.00
CA TYR A 104 -5.57 -8.80 2.07
C TYR A 104 -6.06 -7.79 1.03
N ARG A 105 -5.39 -6.66 0.95
CA ARG A 105 -5.71 -5.62 -0.02
C ARG A 105 -4.83 -5.72 -1.27
N GLU A 106 -5.23 -5.02 -2.33
CA GLU A 106 -4.53 -4.97 -3.61
C GLU A 106 -3.13 -4.36 -3.51
N ASP A 107 -2.90 -3.46 -2.55
CA ASP A 107 -1.61 -2.83 -2.28
C ASP A 107 -0.65 -3.73 -1.46
N GLY A 108 -1.13 -4.88 -0.99
CA GLY A 108 -0.40 -5.82 -0.16
C GLY A 108 -0.59 -5.61 1.34
N LYS A 109 -1.26 -4.53 1.79
CA LYS A 109 -1.63 -4.35 3.20
C LYS A 109 -2.47 -5.53 3.68
N VAL A 110 -2.17 -6.01 4.87
CA VAL A 110 -2.93 -7.07 5.55
C VAL A 110 -3.42 -6.55 6.88
N SER A 111 -4.73 -6.52 7.06
CA SER A 111 -5.37 -6.08 8.30
C SER A 111 -6.06 -7.26 8.97
N GLU A 112 -5.81 -7.45 10.26
CA GLU A 112 -6.46 -8.49 11.05
C GLU A 112 -7.69 -7.91 11.76
N PHE A 113 -8.81 -8.59 11.60
CA PHE A 113 -10.10 -8.25 12.21
C PHE A 113 -10.59 -9.37 13.10
N SER A 114 -11.04 -9.05 14.30
CA SER A 114 -11.55 -10.00 15.27
C SER A 114 -12.88 -9.53 15.88
N GLY A 115 -13.65 -10.48 16.44
CA GLY A 115 -14.91 -10.22 17.10
C GLY A 115 -15.88 -11.38 16.96
N ALA A 116 -16.74 -11.56 17.98
CA ALA A 116 -17.73 -12.63 18.01
C ALA A 116 -19.04 -12.30 17.29
N GLY A 117 -19.27 -11.02 16.97
CA GLY A 117 -20.51 -10.52 16.42
C GLY A 117 -20.54 -10.39 14.90
N ARG A 118 -21.47 -9.58 14.44
CA ARG A 118 -21.60 -9.17 13.04
C ARG A 118 -20.45 -8.24 12.63
N ASP A 119 -20.15 -7.25 13.48
CA ASP A 119 -19.14 -6.25 13.22
C ASP A 119 -17.83 -6.66 13.87
N LEU A 120 -16.76 -6.63 13.07
CA LEU A 120 -15.42 -7.04 13.43
C LEU A 120 -14.53 -5.79 13.54
N THR A 121 -13.61 -5.80 14.48
CA THR A 121 -12.70 -4.68 14.78
C THR A 121 -11.27 -5.03 14.48
N SER A 122 -10.47 -4.03 14.13
CA SER A 122 -9.04 -4.13 13.92
C SER A 122 -8.33 -3.07 14.77
N LEU A 123 -7.13 -3.38 15.26
CA LEU A 123 -6.27 -2.43 15.96
C LEU A 123 -5.52 -1.51 14.99
N THR A 124 -5.36 -1.92 13.74
CA THR A 124 -4.48 -1.28 12.77
C THR A 124 -5.19 -0.81 11.51
N ASP A 125 -6.51 -0.96 11.46
CA ASP A 125 -7.36 -0.54 10.34
C ASP A 125 -8.62 0.13 10.87
N LEU A 126 -8.80 1.40 10.55
CA LEU A 126 -9.98 2.19 10.97
C LEU A 126 -11.22 1.86 10.13
N GLY A 127 -11.06 1.13 9.02
CA GLY A 127 -12.17 0.64 8.20
C GLY A 127 -13.08 -0.31 8.98
N LYS A 128 -14.27 -0.53 8.46
CA LYS A 128 -15.29 -1.38 9.08
C LYS A 128 -15.41 -2.69 8.32
N LEU A 129 -15.23 -3.80 9.00
CA LEU A 129 -15.52 -5.12 8.46
C LEU A 129 -16.75 -5.71 9.15
N SER A 130 -17.74 -6.13 8.38
CA SER A 130 -18.91 -6.84 8.91
C SER A 130 -19.14 -8.17 8.20
N ARG A 131 -19.76 -9.11 8.93
CA ARG A 131 -20.13 -10.43 8.40
C ARG A 131 -21.65 -10.59 8.45
N LEU A 132 -22.25 -10.90 7.31
CA LEU A 132 -23.71 -11.12 7.21
C LEU A 132 -23.98 -12.24 6.21
N ALA A 133 -24.76 -13.24 6.61
CA ALA A 133 -25.17 -14.39 5.78
C ALA A 133 -23.98 -15.08 5.06
N GLY A 134 -22.87 -15.26 5.77
CA GLY A 134 -21.66 -15.88 5.24
C GLY A 134 -20.81 -14.99 4.34
N ARG A 135 -21.24 -13.77 4.01
CA ARG A 135 -20.50 -12.80 3.23
C ARG A 135 -19.80 -11.78 4.13
N PHE A 136 -18.78 -11.13 3.59
CA PHE A 136 -18.08 -10.04 4.28
C PHE A 136 -18.25 -8.73 3.52
N PHE A 137 -18.37 -7.65 4.30
CA PHE A 137 -18.53 -6.28 3.80
C PHE A 137 -17.51 -5.40 4.49
N TYR A 138 -16.57 -4.89 3.73
CA TYR A 138 -15.55 -3.96 4.22
C TYR A 138 -15.83 -2.56 3.68
N THR A 139 -15.74 -1.55 4.55
CA THR A 139 -15.78 -0.14 4.17
C THR A 139 -14.50 0.52 4.64
N SER A 140 -13.70 1.02 3.71
CA SER A 140 -12.45 1.73 4.01
C SER A 140 -12.70 3.12 4.58
N GLU A 141 -11.66 3.72 5.15
CA GLU A 141 -11.66 5.11 5.62
C GLU A 141 -11.98 6.14 4.51
N LEU A 142 -11.82 5.74 3.25
CA LEU A 142 -12.18 6.53 2.07
C LEU A 142 -13.60 6.26 1.57
N ASN A 143 -14.41 5.50 2.33
CA ASN A 143 -15.76 5.04 1.94
C ASN A 143 -15.78 4.14 0.68
N GLU A 144 -14.68 3.52 0.33
CA GLU A 144 -14.69 2.42 -0.61
C GLU A 144 -15.36 1.22 0.07
N THR A 145 -16.23 0.53 -0.65
CA THR A 145 -16.88 -0.66 -0.10
C THR A 145 -16.53 -1.88 -0.92
N ILE A 146 -16.14 -2.94 -0.25
CA ILE A 146 -15.78 -4.22 -0.84
C ILE A 146 -16.71 -5.29 -0.27
N GLU A 147 -17.42 -5.98 -1.13
CA GLU A 147 -18.20 -7.18 -0.79
C GLU A 147 -17.39 -8.41 -1.20
N PHE A 148 -17.26 -9.35 -0.27
CA PHE A 148 -16.65 -10.64 -0.53
C PHE A 148 -17.72 -11.75 -0.47
N ASP A 149 -17.54 -12.77 -1.30
CA ASP A 149 -18.38 -13.95 -1.30
C ASP A 149 -18.12 -14.83 -0.04
N PRO A 150 -18.88 -15.93 0.17
CA PRO A 150 -18.66 -16.83 1.31
C PRO A 150 -17.28 -17.48 1.36
N TYR A 151 -16.55 -17.50 0.26
CA TYR A 151 -15.18 -18.03 0.17
C TYR A 151 -14.11 -16.95 0.39
N GLY A 152 -14.53 -15.73 0.75
CA GLY A 152 -13.63 -14.59 0.98
C GLY A 152 -13.06 -13.96 -0.30
N LYS A 153 -13.63 -14.25 -1.47
CA LYS A 153 -13.19 -13.65 -2.74
C LYS A 153 -13.99 -12.39 -3.04
N LEU A 154 -13.31 -11.40 -3.63
CA LEU A 154 -13.95 -10.15 -4.09
C LEU A 154 -15.13 -10.44 -5.01
N ALA A 155 -16.31 -9.92 -4.67
CA ALA A 155 -17.55 -10.06 -5.46
C ALA A 155 -18.05 -8.72 -6.00
N ARG A 156 -17.93 -7.64 -5.21
CA ARG A 156 -18.28 -6.27 -5.61
C ARG A 156 -17.33 -5.26 -5.01
N LEU A 157 -17.07 -4.20 -5.76
CA LEU A 157 -16.28 -3.06 -5.32
C LEU A 157 -17.03 -1.76 -5.67
N LYS A 158 -17.14 -0.85 -4.71
CA LYS A 158 -17.54 0.54 -4.95
C LYS A 158 -16.36 1.43 -4.56
N THR A 159 -15.87 2.23 -5.51
CA THR A 159 -14.76 3.17 -5.25
C THR A 159 -15.25 4.39 -4.46
N LYS A 160 -14.31 5.18 -3.96
CA LYS A 160 -14.61 6.44 -3.25
C LYS A 160 -15.36 7.46 -4.13
N GLU A 161 -15.18 7.41 -5.45
CA GLU A 161 -15.92 8.23 -6.42
C GLU A 161 -17.32 7.67 -6.72
N GLY A 162 -17.70 6.53 -6.11
CA GLY A 162 -19.01 5.90 -6.26
C GLY A 162 -19.15 4.99 -7.47
N ARG A 163 -18.08 4.72 -8.24
CA ARG A 163 -18.12 3.73 -9.33
C ARG A 163 -18.29 2.34 -8.76
N LYS A 164 -19.18 1.55 -9.35
CA LYS A 164 -19.47 0.19 -8.89
C LYS A 164 -19.04 -0.84 -9.90
N TYR A 165 -18.36 -1.88 -9.42
CA TYR A 165 -17.90 -3.00 -10.19
C TYR A 165 -18.42 -4.30 -9.59
N ARG A 166 -18.83 -5.21 -10.46
CA ARG A 166 -19.19 -6.59 -10.14
C ARG A 166 -18.10 -7.50 -10.67
N VAL A 167 -17.72 -8.48 -9.87
CA VAL A 167 -16.67 -9.45 -10.17
C VAL A 167 -17.28 -10.85 -10.19
N GLU A 168 -17.21 -11.50 -11.33
CA GLU A 168 -17.70 -12.85 -11.57
C GLU A 168 -16.52 -13.78 -11.86
N ARG A 169 -16.50 -14.94 -11.21
CA ARG A 169 -15.43 -15.95 -11.35
C ARG A 169 -15.97 -17.17 -12.07
N GLY A 170 -15.30 -17.54 -13.17
CA GLY A 170 -15.49 -18.76 -13.93
C GLY A 170 -14.12 -19.26 -14.37
N ALA A 171 -13.97 -19.64 -15.66
CA ALA A 171 -12.66 -19.92 -16.25
C ALA A 171 -11.75 -18.66 -16.24
N ASN A 172 -12.36 -17.49 -16.31
CA ASN A 172 -11.72 -16.18 -16.16
C ASN A 172 -12.44 -15.37 -15.09
N LEU A 173 -11.77 -14.33 -14.61
CA LEU A 173 -12.35 -13.29 -13.79
C LEU A 173 -12.96 -12.23 -14.70
N THR A 174 -14.26 -12.01 -14.65
CA THR A 174 -14.93 -10.95 -15.42
C THR A 174 -15.36 -9.83 -14.47
N VAL A 175 -14.85 -8.64 -14.72
CA VAL A 175 -15.26 -7.41 -14.03
C VAL A 175 -16.18 -6.62 -14.94
N SER A 176 -17.33 -6.20 -14.42
CA SER A 176 -18.30 -5.36 -15.15
C SER A 176 -18.70 -4.13 -14.36
N ASP A 177 -18.96 -3.03 -15.04
CA ASP A 177 -19.53 -1.82 -14.44
C ASP A 177 -21.06 -1.72 -14.72
N GLU A 178 -21.71 -0.70 -14.14
CA GLU A 178 -23.15 -0.44 -14.31
C GLU A 178 -23.54 -0.03 -15.75
N ARG A 179 -22.57 0.31 -16.60
CA ARG A 179 -22.77 0.70 -18.02
C ARG A 179 -22.59 -0.46 -18.98
N GLY A 180 -22.25 -1.65 -18.46
CA GLY A 180 -22.04 -2.85 -19.27
C GLY A 180 -20.63 -2.99 -19.83
N ASN A 181 -19.68 -2.10 -19.49
CA ASN A 181 -18.28 -2.31 -19.83
C ASN A 181 -17.76 -3.57 -19.15
N LYS A 182 -16.85 -4.28 -19.81
CA LYS A 182 -16.27 -5.53 -19.28
C LYS A 182 -14.76 -5.52 -19.38
N LEU A 183 -14.12 -6.00 -18.33
CA LEU A 183 -12.71 -6.35 -18.26
C LEU A 183 -12.60 -7.83 -17.94
N VAL A 184 -11.93 -8.60 -18.78
CA VAL A 184 -11.72 -10.03 -18.60
C VAL A 184 -10.27 -10.26 -18.19
N LEU A 185 -10.05 -10.91 -17.05
CA LEU A 185 -8.73 -11.21 -16.49
C LEU A 185 -8.55 -12.74 -16.45
N SER A 186 -7.40 -13.22 -16.89
CA SER A 186 -6.95 -14.58 -16.68
C SER A 186 -5.90 -14.58 -15.56
N GLU A 187 -6.12 -15.40 -14.55
CA GLU A 187 -5.22 -15.52 -13.38
C GLU A 187 -4.55 -16.90 -13.39
N GLY A 188 -3.29 -16.97 -12.93
CA GLY A 188 -2.59 -18.21 -12.65
C GLY A 188 -2.95 -18.79 -11.29
N ALA A 189 -2.33 -19.92 -10.94
CA ALA A 189 -2.61 -20.66 -9.71
C ALA A 189 -2.35 -19.84 -8.43
N ASN A 190 -1.44 -18.85 -8.48
CA ASN A 190 -1.09 -17.98 -7.35
C ASN A 190 -1.76 -16.59 -7.46
N HIS A 191 -2.87 -16.49 -8.19
CA HIS A 191 -3.62 -15.24 -8.43
C HIS A 191 -2.83 -14.13 -9.15
N GLN A 192 -1.70 -14.45 -9.80
CA GLN A 192 -1.01 -13.51 -10.66
C GLN A 192 -1.76 -13.37 -12.00
N LEU A 193 -1.75 -12.14 -12.55
CA LEU A 193 -2.35 -11.89 -13.86
C LEU A 193 -1.54 -12.58 -14.98
N LEU A 194 -2.22 -13.31 -15.85
CA LEU A 194 -1.64 -13.87 -17.07
C LEU A 194 -2.08 -13.07 -18.30
N ARG A 195 -3.32 -12.58 -18.30
CA ARG A 195 -3.88 -11.78 -19.40
C ARG A 195 -4.97 -10.84 -18.89
N ALA A 196 -5.09 -9.67 -19.53
CA ALA A 196 -6.22 -8.75 -19.36
C ALA A 196 -6.74 -8.32 -20.74
N GLN A 197 -8.08 -8.23 -20.88
CA GLN A 197 -8.73 -7.86 -22.15
C GLN A 197 -9.93 -6.95 -21.90
N THR A 198 -10.00 -5.85 -22.66
CA THR A 198 -11.15 -4.94 -22.68
C THR A 198 -11.15 -4.10 -23.95
N GLY A 199 -12.30 -3.92 -24.61
CA GLY A 199 -12.49 -2.94 -25.69
C GLY A 199 -11.47 -2.98 -26.83
N GLY A 200 -10.98 -4.17 -27.21
CA GLY A 200 -9.94 -4.33 -28.26
C GLY A 200 -8.50 -4.22 -27.75
N ILE A 201 -8.30 -3.89 -26.47
CA ILE A 201 -6.99 -3.89 -25.81
C ILE A 201 -6.73 -5.27 -25.21
N SER A 202 -5.54 -5.81 -25.44
CA SER A 202 -5.04 -7.05 -24.81
C SER A 202 -3.72 -6.78 -24.13
N ILE A 203 -3.57 -7.29 -22.90
CA ILE A 203 -2.33 -7.20 -22.14
C ILE A 203 -1.91 -8.61 -21.74
N GLU A 204 -0.68 -8.96 -21.99
CA GLU A 204 -0.08 -10.24 -21.65
C GLU A 204 1.02 -10.06 -20.61
N TYR A 205 1.01 -10.91 -19.59
CA TYR A 205 1.96 -10.89 -18.48
C TYR A 205 2.80 -12.17 -18.52
N THR A 206 4.10 -12.02 -18.69
CA THR A 206 5.03 -13.15 -18.80
C THR A 206 5.79 -13.33 -17.49
N TYR A 207 5.84 -14.57 -17.01
CA TYR A 207 6.55 -14.95 -15.80
C TYR A 207 7.64 -15.95 -16.12
N ASP A 208 8.70 -15.94 -15.31
CA ASP A 208 9.75 -16.96 -15.38
C ASP A 208 9.41 -18.19 -14.50
N LYS A 209 10.33 -19.14 -14.43
CA LYS A 209 10.17 -20.37 -13.64
C LYS A 209 10.09 -20.11 -12.12
N GLU A 210 10.62 -19.01 -11.63
CA GLU A 210 10.53 -18.55 -10.24
C GLU A 210 9.25 -17.77 -9.95
N GLN A 211 8.30 -17.69 -10.91
CA GLN A 211 7.04 -16.96 -10.84
C GLN A 211 7.23 -15.44 -10.66
N ARG A 212 8.33 -14.88 -11.19
CA ARG A 212 8.59 -13.44 -11.22
C ARG A 212 8.04 -12.87 -12.54
N LEU A 213 7.36 -11.74 -12.47
CA LEU A 213 6.88 -11.03 -13.65
C LEU A 213 8.07 -10.45 -14.42
N THR A 214 8.35 -10.96 -15.61
CA THR A 214 9.49 -10.53 -16.43
C THR A 214 9.11 -9.52 -17.50
N SER A 215 7.90 -9.58 -18.02
CA SER A 215 7.43 -8.58 -18.97
C SER A 215 5.93 -8.43 -19.01
N VAL A 216 5.50 -7.25 -19.43
CA VAL A 216 4.12 -6.91 -19.77
C VAL A 216 4.09 -6.37 -21.19
N THR A 217 3.30 -7.00 -22.04
CA THR A 217 3.09 -6.57 -23.43
C THR A 217 1.64 -6.11 -23.60
N ARG A 218 1.45 -4.85 -23.96
CA ARG A 218 0.14 -4.28 -24.29
C ARG A 218 -0.01 -4.15 -25.78
N THR A 219 -1.11 -4.68 -26.31
CA THR A 219 -1.55 -4.54 -27.71
C THR A 219 -2.83 -3.73 -27.75
N ASP A 220 -2.84 -2.66 -28.53
CA ASP A 220 -3.97 -1.76 -28.75
C ASP A 220 -4.06 -1.46 -30.25
N GLY A 221 -4.89 -2.22 -30.97
CA GLY A 221 -4.91 -2.21 -32.42
C GLY A 221 -3.58 -2.63 -33.03
N GLN A 222 -2.89 -1.72 -33.70
CA GLN A 222 -1.57 -1.96 -34.30
C GLN A 222 -0.40 -1.57 -33.38
N TYR A 223 -0.67 -0.96 -32.24
CA TYR A 223 0.36 -0.49 -31.31
C TYR A 223 0.70 -1.58 -30.30
N ASN A 224 2.00 -1.88 -30.21
CA ASN A 224 2.53 -2.79 -29.21
C ASN A 224 3.55 -2.06 -28.34
N THR A 225 3.36 -2.15 -27.03
CA THR A 225 4.35 -1.67 -26.06
C THR A 225 4.76 -2.82 -25.16
N LYS A 226 6.04 -2.86 -24.76
CA LYS A 226 6.56 -3.86 -23.84
C LYS A 226 7.34 -3.18 -22.75
N THR A 227 7.02 -3.54 -21.51
CA THR A 227 7.78 -3.17 -20.31
C THR A 227 8.41 -4.43 -19.75
N GLN A 228 9.68 -4.36 -19.34
CA GLN A 228 10.42 -5.49 -18.78
C GLN A 228 10.81 -5.18 -17.33
N TYR A 229 10.78 -6.20 -16.50
CA TYR A 229 11.06 -6.13 -15.07
C TYR A 229 12.28 -6.99 -14.75
N LEU A 230 13.25 -6.41 -14.05
CA LEU A 230 14.55 -7.00 -13.80
C LEU A 230 14.69 -7.39 -12.33
N TYR A 231 15.37 -8.53 -12.08
CA TYR A 231 15.57 -9.13 -10.76
C TYR A 231 17.02 -9.61 -10.67
N ASP A 232 17.96 -8.65 -10.73
CA ASP A 232 19.39 -8.91 -10.90
C ASP A 232 20.14 -9.18 -9.57
N ASP A 233 19.48 -9.05 -8.40
CA ASP A 233 20.11 -9.31 -7.10
C ASP A 233 20.07 -10.81 -6.77
N PRO A 234 21.22 -11.52 -6.83
CA PRO A 234 21.26 -12.96 -6.58
C PRO A 234 20.96 -13.33 -5.12
N ARG A 235 21.07 -12.36 -4.18
CA ARG A 235 20.78 -12.57 -2.76
C ARG A 235 19.27 -12.55 -2.51
N ASN A 236 18.54 -11.81 -3.33
CA ASN A 236 17.11 -11.54 -3.17
C ASN A 236 16.42 -11.70 -4.53
N ILE A 237 16.31 -12.94 -4.99
CA ILE A 237 15.86 -13.25 -6.36
C ILE A 237 14.46 -12.74 -6.73
N LYS A 238 13.63 -12.39 -5.74
CA LYS A 238 12.26 -11.85 -5.98
C LYS A 238 12.19 -10.33 -5.90
N LEU A 239 13.30 -9.65 -5.59
CA LEU A 239 13.30 -8.20 -5.47
C LEU A 239 13.50 -7.53 -6.82
N LEU A 240 12.57 -6.63 -7.14
CA LEU A 240 12.60 -5.83 -8.37
C LEU A 240 13.78 -4.87 -8.35
N THR A 241 14.76 -5.09 -9.24
CA THR A 241 15.97 -4.26 -9.33
C THR A 241 15.91 -3.22 -10.43
N GLY A 242 14.97 -3.34 -11.35
CA GLY A 242 14.84 -2.35 -12.42
C GLY A 242 13.62 -2.55 -13.31
N ILE A 243 13.29 -1.49 -14.03
CA ILE A 243 12.27 -1.49 -15.08
C ILE A 243 12.92 -0.89 -16.34
N GLN A 244 12.65 -1.50 -17.50
CA GLN A 244 13.14 -1.04 -18.80
C GLN A 244 12.06 -1.11 -19.86
N ASP A 245 12.21 -0.27 -20.91
CA ASP A 245 11.31 -0.26 -22.06
C ASP A 245 11.66 -1.36 -23.08
N ASN A 246 10.91 -1.43 -24.18
CA ASN A 246 11.12 -2.39 -25.26
C ASN A 246 12.45 -2.19 -26.03
N ASN A 247 13.15 -1.07 -25.83
CA ASN A 247 14.47 -0.79 -26.39
C ASN A 247 15.60 -1.11 -25.39
N ASN A 248 15.29 -1.81 -24.28
CA ASN A 248 16.19 -2.13 -23.18
C ASN A 248 16.78 -0.89 -22.49
N ARG A 249 16.12 0.27 -22.56
CA ARG A 249 16.50 1.45 -21.82
C ARG A 249 15.93 1.37 -20.42
N ARG A 250 16.82 1.25 -19.44
CA ARG A 250 16.45 1.18 -18.03
C ARG A 250 16.06 2.57 -17.53
N PHE A 251 14.85 2.73 -17.05
CA PHE A 251 14.34 4.02 -16.56
C PHE A 251 14.15 4.08 -15.05
N ALA A 252 14.28 2.94 -14.36
CA ALA A 252 14.27 2.89 -12.92
C ALA A 252 15.18 1.77 -12.41
N THR A 253 15.89 2.03 -11.30
CA THR A 253 16.84 1.09 -10.68
C THR A 253 16.73 1.14 -9.17
N TRP A 254 16.79 -0.03 -8.55
CA TRP A 254 16.81 -0.20 -7.09
C TRP A 254 17.91 -1.18 -6.68
N ALA A 255 18.51 -0.93 -5.50
CA ALA A 255 19.42 -1.85 -4.85
C ALA A 255 18.93 -2.16 -3.43
N TYR A 256 19.37 -3.31 -2.91
CA TYR A 256 18.92 -3.84 -1.63
C TYR A 256 20.08 -4.27 -0.76
N ASP A 257 19.89 -4.24 0.56
CA ASP A 257 20.81 -4.83 1.52
C ASP A 257 20.57 -6.35 1.67
N ASN A 258 21.36 -6.98 2.54
CA ASN A 258 21.26 -8.42 2.81
C ASN A 258 19.95 -8.83 3.51
N GLN A 259 19.17 -7.86 4.04
CA GLN A 259 17.89 -8.10 4.67
C GLN A 259 16.72 -7.85 3.71
N GLY A 260 17.03 -7.55 2.42
CA GLY A 260 16.04 -7.27 1.40
C GLY A 260 15.38 -5.90 1.53
N ARG A 261 15.97 -4.97 2.30
CA ARG A 261 15.50 -3.59 2.39
C ARG A 261 16.13 -2.77 1.27
N ALA A 262 15.33 -1.94 0.61
CA ALA A 262 15.83 -1.06 -0.44
C ALA A 262 16.78 0.00 0.15
N ILE A 263 17.98 0.10 -0.40
CA ILE A 263 19.04 1.03 0.01
C ILE A 263 19.29 2.12 -1.02
N SER A 264 18.77 1.98 -2.24
CA SER A 264 18.81 3.04 -3.24
C SER A 264 17.65 2.93 -4.21
N SER A 265 17.30 4.08 -4.77
CA SER A 265 16.32 4.25 -5.83
C SER A 265 16.79 5.37 -6.76
N GLU A 266 16.73 5.15 -8.07
CA GLU A 266 17.08 6.16 -9.06
C GLU A 266 16.29 5.98 -10.37
N HIS A 267 16.09 7.08 -11.09
CA HIS A 267 15.63 7.07 -12.48
C HIS A 267 16.83 6.97 -13.45
N ALA A 268 16.51 6.95 -14.75
CA ALA A 268 17.52 6.84 -15.81
C ALA A 268 18.67 7.84 -15.61
N ASN A 269 19.90 7.37 -15.80
CA ASN A 269 21.13 8.15 -15.66
C ASN A 269 21.38 8.74 -14.25
N GLY A 270 20.83 8.10 -13.21
CA GLY A 270 21.00 8.54 -11.82
C GLY A 270 20.14 9.74 -11.41
N ALA A 271 19.15 10.13 -12.24
CA ALA A 271 18.25 11.20 -11.90
C ALA A 271 17.41 10.85 -10.66
N GLU A 272 17.15 11.84 -9.82
CA GLU A 272 16.37 11.71 -8.58
C GLU A 272 16.87 10.59 -7.65
N LYS A 273 18.20 10.37 -7.67
CA LYS A 273 18.82 9.33 -6.85
C LYS A 273 18.60 9.60 -5.37
N VAL A 274 18.08 8.59 -4.69
CA VAL A 274 17.94 8.57 -3.24
C VAL A 274 18.67 7.35 -2.69
N SER A 275 19.41 7.54 -1.60
CA SER A 275 20.07 6.44 -0.85
C SER A 275 19.52 6.38 0.56
N LEU A 276 19.35 5.17 1.09
CA LEU A 276 18.83 4.92 2.44
C LEU A 276 19.89 4.14 3.25
N ALA A 277 20.15 4.60 4.46
CA ALA A 277 20.94 3.90 5.47
C ALA A 277 20.08 3.57 6.68
N TYR A 278 20.01 2.30 7.04
CA TYR A 278 19.30 1.81 8.23
C TYR A 278 20.31 1.72 9.38
N ASN A 279 20.18 2.63 10.33
CA ASN A 279 21.16 2.82 11.39
C ASN A 279 20.95 1.83 12.55
N ASP A 280 21.99 1.61 13.36
CA ASP A 280 21.97 0.69 14.52
C ASP A 280 21.00 1.16 15.63
N ASP A 281 20.70 2.47 15.71
CA ASP A 281 19.69 3.05 16.61
C ASP A 281 18.25 2.91 16.10
N ALA A 282 18.04 2.07 15.07
CA ALA A 282 16.77 1.84 14.39
C ALA A 282 16.18 3.05 13.65
N SER A 283 16.94 4.14 13.49
CA SER A 283 16.59 5.25 12.61
C SER A 283 16.94 4.93 11.15
N THR A 284 16.42 5.74 10.21
CA THR A 284 16.76 5.65 8.80
C THR A 284 17.25 7.00 8.30
N THR A 285 18.45 7.06 7.72
CA THR A 285 18.98 8.26 7.07
C THR A 285 18.71 8.16 5.57
N VAL A 286 18.07 9.17 5.03
CA VAL A 286 17.80 9.33 3.58
C VAL A 286 18.70 10.42 3.03
N THR A 287 19.45 10.11 1.98
CA THR A 287 20.30 11.06 1.25
C THR A 287 19.70 11.29 -0.13
N ASN A 288 19.41 12.52 -0.49
CA ASN A 288 18.87 12.88 -1.80
C ASN A 288 19.98 13.04 -2.87
N GLU A 289 19.59 13.32 -4.11
CA GLU A 289 20.51 13.51 -5.25
C GLU A 289 21.52 14.64 -5.07
N TYR A 290 21.24 15.60 -4.20
CA TYR A 290 22.13 16.75 -3.89
C TYR A 290 23.04 16.46 -2.67
N GLY A 291 23.01 15.26 -2.12
CA GLY A 291 23.80 14.86 -0.94
C GLY A 291 23.23 15.37 0.39
N LYS A 292 22.03 15.99 0.40
CA LYS A 292 21.38 16.42 1.62
C LYS A 292 20.77 15.23 2.35
N GLN A 293 20.85 15.24 3.68
CA GLN A 293 20.43 14.14 4.51
C GLN A 293 19.28 14.54 5.44
N ALA A 294 18.35 13.60 5.62
CA ALA A 294 17.35 13.65 6.66
C ALA A 294 17.31 12.31 7.40
N THR A 295 17.35 12.35 8.73
CA THR A 295 17.28 11.16 9.60
C THR A 295 15.90 11.05 10.21
N TYR A 296 15.26 9.92 10.01
CA TYR A 296 13.93 9.59 10.47
C TYR A 296 14.01 8.70 11.70
N ARG A 297 13.38 9.13 12.78
CA ARG A 297 13.27 8.37 14.04
C ARG A 297 11.87 7.81 14.18
N PHE A 298 11.77 6.61 14.75
CA PHE A 298 10.53 5.87 14.82
C PHE A 298 10.21 5.42 16.25
N GLN A 299 8.91 5.29 16.51
CA GLN A 299 8.34 4.56 17.64
C GLN A 299 7.45 3.45 17.07
N VAL A 300 7.50 2.27 17.70
CA VAL A 300 6.59 1.17 17.35
C VAL A 300 5.33 1.28 18.20
N ILE A 301 4.18 1.43 17.54
CA ILE A 301 2.85 1.46 18.18
C ILE A 301 2.00 0.40 17.50
N GLN A 302 1.52 -0.57 18.25
CA GLN A 302 0.73 -1.70 17.73
C GLN A 302 1.40 -2.42 16.55
N GLY A 303 2.71 -2.62 16.61
CA GLY A 303 3.50 -3.30 15.57
C GLY A 303 3.80 -2.45 14.33
N ILE A 304 3.35 -1.19 14.28
CA ILE A 304 3.61 -0.26 13.17
C ILE A 304 4.65 0.76 13.59
N LYS A 305 5.70 0.96 12.78
CA LYS A 305 6.65 2.06 12.97
C LYS A 305 6.01 3.39 12.58
N ARG A 306 5.91 4.31 13.54
CA ARG A 306 5.44 5.70 13.36
C ARG A 306 6.64 6.64 13.42
N ILE A 307 6.68 7.63 12.52
CA ILE A 307 7.73 8.67 12.51
C ILE A 307 7.49 9.60 13.69
N VAL A 308 8.46 9.69 14.62
CA VAL A 308 8.39 10.61 15.78
C VAL A 308 9.27 11.83 15.61
N ALA A 309 10.30 11.77 14.75
CA ALA A 309 11.12 12.93 14.40
C ALA A 309 11.70 12.77 12.98
N ILE A 310 11.88 13.89 12.32
CA ILE A 310 12.63 14.02 11.07
C ILE A 310 13.69 15.10 11.32
N GLU A 311 14.96 14.71 11.33
CA GLU A 311 16.11 15.58 11.59
C GLU A 311 16.89 15.81 10.28
N GLY A 312 17.28 17.05 9.98
CA GLY A 312 18.07 17.39 8.79
C GLY A 312 17.50 18.54 7.99
N GLU A 313 18.04 18.78 6.80
CA GLU A 313 17.62 19.89 5.96
C GLU A 313 16.37 19.55 5.11
N PRO A 314 15.41 20.49 4.97
CA PRO A 314 14.29 20.32 4.06
C PRO A 314 14.76 20.11 2.62
N SER A 315 14.09 19.22 1.91
CA SER A 315 14.27 19.05 0.47
C SER A 315 12.89 19.03 -0.21
N PRO A 316 12.80 19.22 -1.53
CA PRO A 316 11.55 19.14 -2.26
C PRO A 316 10.79 17.81 -2.02
N ASN A 317 11.53 16.70 -1.83
CA ASN A 317 10.98 15.38 -1.57
C ASN A 317 10.74 15.11 -0.08
N CYS A 318 11.21 15.99 0.83
CA CYS A 318 11.06 15.89 2.28
C CYS A 318 10.90 17.27 2.91
N PRO A 319 9.76 17.94 2.71
CA PRO A 319 9.55 19.31 3.22
C PRO A 319 9.36 19.38 4.73
N SER A 320 9.16 18.23 5.41
CA SER A 320 8.84 18.14 6.83
C SER A 320 10.05 17.91 7.74
N SER A 321 11.29 18.20 7.29
CA SER A 321 12.48 18.03 8.15
C SER A 321 12.46 18.99 9.35
N ASN A 322 13.16 18.56 10.42
CA ASN A 322 13.15 19.19 11.74
C ASN A 322 11.75 19.24 12.39
N SER A 323 10.89 18.28 12.04
CA SER A 323 9.56 18.10 12.61
C SER A 323 9.56 17.00 13.66
N THR A 324 8.70 17.14 14.66
CA THR A 324 8.44 16.08 15.66
C THR A 324 6.97 15.74 15.71
N PHE A 325 6.66 14.48 16.07
CA PHE A 325 5.30 13.94 16.07
C PHE A 325 5.06 13.15 17.35
N THR A 326 3.87 13.23 17.90
CA THR A 326 3.43 12.38 19.01
C THR A 326 2.15 11.65 18.64
N TYR A 327 1.95 10.48 19.21
CA TYR A 327 0.81 9.62 18.92
C TYR A 327 0.20 9.09 20.22
N ASP A 328 -1.07 8.74 20.16
CA ASP A 328 -1.72 7.97 21.23
C ASP A 328 -1.43 6.46 21.10
N ASP A 329 -1.96 5.67 22.03
CA ASP A 329 -1.78 4.22 22.08
C ASP A 329 -2.45 3.48 20.86
N GLN A 330 -3.34 4.16 20.13
CA GLN A 330 -3.95 3.66 18.92
C GLN A 330 -3.14 4.03 17.66
N GLY A 331 -2.06 4.81 17.83
CA GLY A 331 -1.22 5.29 16.74
C GLY A 331 -1.82 6.46 15.96
N LEU A 332 -2.81 7.17 16.54
CA LEU A 332 -3.34 8.41 15.99
C LEU A 332 -2.44 9.58 16.37
N LEU A 333 -2.20 10.49 15.43
CA LEU A 333 -1.31 11.66 15.62
C LEU A 333 -1.93 12.64 16.61
N THR A 334 -1.33 12.83 17.79
CA THR A 334 -1.81 13.78 18.80
C THR A 334 -1.20 15.16 18.68
N SER A 335 0.05 15.25 18.19
CA SER A 335 0.66 16.54 17.90
C SER A 335 1.70 16.44 16.78
N LYS A 336 1.90 17.57 16.10
CA LYS A 336 2.99 17.82 15.15
C LYS A 336 3.59 19.18 15.46
N ARG A 337 4.92 19.23 15.57
CA ARG A 337 5.68 20.49 15.60
C ARG A 337 6.50 20.57 14.33
N ASP A 338 6.33 21.64 13.55
CA ASP A 338 7.08 21.88 12.32
C ASP A 338 8.50 22.45 12.60
N ASN A 339 9.28 22.62 11.54
CA ASN A 339 10.65 23.16 11.59
C ASN A 339 10.73 24.61 12.07
N ASN A 340 9.63 25.36 12.07
CA ASN A 340 9.54 26.72 12.61
C ASN A 340 9.10 26.74 14.08
N GLY A 341 8.86 25.56 14.67
CA GLY A 341 8.40 25.41 16.04
C GLY A 341 6.89 25.55 16.22
N ASN A 342 6.11 25.72 15.13
CA ASN A 342 4.66 25.80 15.23
C ASN A 342 4.09 24.45 15.66
N LEU A 343 3.28 24.46 16.72
CA LEU A 343 2.62 23.28 17.25
C LEU A 343 1.21 23.16 16.68
N THR A 344 0.88 21.99 16.13
CA THR A 344 -0.49 21.59 15.80
C THR A 344 -0.87 20.43 16.70
N THR A 345 -2.06 20.49 17.33
CA THR A 345 -2.60 19.41 18.16
C THR A 345 -3.88 18.86 17.55
N TYR A 346 -4.16 17.58 17.82
CA TYR A 346 -5.27 16.84 17.20
C TYR A 346 -6.06 16.09 18.27
N GLN A 347 -7.38 15.97 18.05
CA GLN A 347 -8.28 15.16 18.85
C GLN A 347 -9.15 14.29 17.95
N TYR A 348 -9.53 13.12 18.46
CA TYR A 348 -10.24 12.10 17.69
C TYR A 348 -11.48 11.60 18.46
N ASN A 349 -12.47 11.11 17.73
CA ASN A 349 -13.57 10.36 18.33
C ASN A 349 -13.20 8.86 18.47
N ALA A 350 -14.13 8.08 19.05
CA ALA A 350 -13.94 6.63 19.22
C ALA A 350 -13.78 5.83 17.91
N ARG A 351 -14.06 6.46 16.76
CA ARG A 351 -13.88 5.86 15.43
C ARG A 351 -12.50 6.21 14.83
N GLY A 352 -11.63 6.92 15.55
CA GLY A 352 -10.35 7.39 15.05
C GLY A 352 -10.45 8.55 14.05
N LEU A 353 -11.59 9.24 13.98
CA LEU A 353 -11.78 10.38 13.08
C LEU A 353 -11.43 11.69 13.79
N GLU A 354 -10.64 12.55 13.15
CA GLU A 354 -10.23 13.85 13.67
C GLU A 354 -11.46 14.74 13.94
N THR A 355 -11.72 15.05 15.20
CA THR A 355 -12.81 15.95 15.60
C THR A 355 -12.37 17.37 15.84
N SER A 356 -11.09 17.57 16.14
CA SER A 356 -10.51 18.90 16.34
C SER A 356 -9.05 18.93 15.96
N ARG A 357 -8.65 20.04 15.37
CA ARG A 357 -7.26 20.40 15.10
C ARG A 357 -7.02 21.83 15.51
N THR A 358 -6.00 22.09 16.34
CA THR A 358 -5.57 23.45 16.68
C THR A 358 -4.19 23.70 16.09
N GLU A 359 -4.13 24.56 15.09
CA GLU A 359 -2.92 25.05 14.45
C GLU A 359 -2.32 26.21 15.26
N ALA A 360 -0.99 26.37 15.28
CA ALA A 360 -0.26 27.34 16.08
C ALA A 360 -0.67 27.32 17.58
N ALA A 361 -0.92 26.13 18.12
CA ALA A 361 -1.37 25.93 19.50
C ALA A 361 -0.44 26.57 20.52
N GLY A 362 -1.02 27.25 21.54
CA GLY A 362 -0.26 27.97 22.57
C GLY A 362 0.22 29.36 22.14
N THR A 363 -0.17 29.87 21.00
CA THR A 363 0.17 31.23 20.51
C THR A 363 -1.08 32.11 20.35
N ALA A 364 -0.89 33.41 20.20
CA ALA A 364 -1.99 34.33 19.90
C ALA A 364 -2.63 34.11 18.52
N GLN A 365 -1.95 33.38 17.64
CA GLN A 365 -2.42 33.00 16.30
C GLN A 365 -3.09 31.64 16.26
N ALA A 366 -3.34 31.04 17.43
CA ALA A 366 -3.97 29.72 17.52
C ALA A 366 -5.33 29.69 16.78
N ARG A 367 -5.47 28.70 15.90
CA ARG A 367 -6.66 28.51 15.08
C ARG A 367 -7.17 27.09 15.25
N THR A 368 -8.38 26.97 15.78
CA THR A 368 -9.04 25.66 15.96
C THR A 368 -10.04 25.41 14.84
N ILE A 369 -9.93 24.23 14.26
CA ILE A 369 -10.86 23.68 13.26
C ILE A 369 -11.52 22.47 13.88
N THR A 370 -12.86 22.39 13.85
CA THR A 370 -13.61 21.24 14.34
C THR A 370 -14.38 20.58 13.21
N THR A 371 -14.48 19.25 13.26
CA THR A 371 -15.20 18.44 12.27
C THR A 371 -16.24 17.56 12.95
N ASP A 372 -17.48 17.69 12.53
CA ASP A 372 -18.55 16.76 12.86
C ASP A 372 -18.70 15.73 11.74
N TRP A 373 -18.80 14.47 12.10
CA TRP A 373 -18.77 13.36 11.16
C TRP A 373 -20.14 12.71 11.00
N HIS A 374 -20.42 12.22 9.80
CA HIS A 374 -21.59 11.38 9.55
C HIS A 374 -21.56 10.15 10.47
N PRO A 375 -22.70 9.73 11.06
CA PRO A 375 -22.73 8.69 12.09
C PRO A 375 -22.19 7.33 11.63
N THR A 376 -22.33 7.00 10.35
CA THR A 376 -21.93 5.69 9.80
C THR A 376 -20.85 5.76 8.71
N LEU A 377 -20.79 6.85 7.95
CA LEU A 377 -19.80 7.05 6.88
C LEU A 377 -18.58 7.83 7.37
N PHE A 378 -17.48 7.73 6.65
CA PHE A 378 -16.25 8.52 6.88
C PHE A 378 -16.33 9.85 6.10
N LEU A 379 -17.42 10.61 6.32
CA LEU A 379 -17.72 11.86 5.65
C LEU A 379 -17.98 12.96 6.68
N PRO A 380 -17.37 14.15 6.55
CA PRO A 380 -17.67 15.29 7.41
C PRO A 380 -19.08 15.82 7.09
N VAL A 381 -19.89 16.09 8.11
CA VAL A 381 -21.18 16.76 7.93
C VAL A 381 -21.11 18.24 8.24
N GLN A 382 -20.16 18.67 9.07
CA GLN A 382 -19.84 20.05 9.33
C GLN A 382 -18.34 20.24 9.59
N VAL A 383 -17.77 21.28 9.02
CA VAL A 383 -16.42 21.78 9.35
C VAL A 383 -16.56 23.21 9.82
N SER A 384 -16.10 23.49 11.04
CA SER A 384 -16.11 24.83 11.64
C SER A 384 -14.70 25.35 11.77
N GLU A 385 -14.46 26.49 11.16
CA GLU A 385 -13.20 27.27 11.21
C GLU A 385 -13.47 28.62 11.87
N PRO A 386 -12.44 29.33 12.36
CA PRO A 386 -12.62 30.72 12.76
C PRO A 386 -13.24 31.54 11.62
N GLY A 387 -14.42 32.10 11.86
CA GLY A 387 -15.13 32.94 10.88
C GLY A 387 -15.90 32.20 9.77
N ARG A 388 -15.86 30.85 9.70
CA ARG A 388 -16.56 30.09 8.65
C ARG A 388 -17.09 28.77 9.17
N ILE A 389 -18.33 28.41 8.77
CA ILE A 389 -18.89 27.07 8.97
C ILE A 389 -19.31 26.55 7.61
N THR A 390 -18.83 25.35 7.26
CA THR A 390 -19.24 24.62 6.05
C THR A 390 -20.03 23.39 6.45
N ARG A 391 -21.25 23.24 5.91
CA ARG A 391 -22.08 22.05 6.12
C ARG A 391 -22.23 21.28 4.83
N TYR A 392 -22.18 19.96 4.93
CA TYR A 392 -22.28 19.05 3.80
C TYR A 392 -23.52 18.19 3.92
N GLN A 393 -24.17 17.92 2.79
CA GLN A 393 -25.29 17.01 2.67
C GLN A 393 -24.91 15.85 1.75
N TYR A 394 -25.38 14.65 2.10
CA TYR A 394 -25.08 13.44 1.34
C TYR A 394 -26.36 12.63 1.13
N ASP A 395 -26.41 11.89 0.02
CA ASP A 395 -27.45 10.88 -0.19
C ASP A 395 -27.13 9.57 0.57
N ALA A 396 -28.01 8.58 0.45
CA ALA A 396 -27.84 7.29 1.11
C ALA A 396 -26.59 6.51 0.63
N GLU A 397 -26.08 6.81 -0.56
CA GLU A 397 -24.87 6.23 -1.13
C GLU A 397 -23.60 6.98 -0.75
N GLY A 398 -23.70 8.08 0.01
CA GLY A 398 -22.57 8.91 0.43
C GLY A 398 -22.09 9.90 -0.62
N ARG A 399 -22.90 10.18 -1.67
CA ARG A 399 -22.56 11.19 -2.67
C ARG A 399 -22.98 12.56 -2.15
N LYS A 400 -22.09 13.55 -2.26
CA LYS A 400 -22.40 14.92 -1.84
C LYS A 400 -23.55 15.50 -2.70
N THR A 401 -24.62 15.91 -2.05
CA THR A 401 -25.82 16.50 -2.67
C THR A 401 -25.91 18.00 -2.45
N GLY A 402 -25.21 18.52 -1.45
CA GLY A 402 -25.24 19.94 -1.14
C GLY A 402 -24.08 20.39 -0.26
N GLU A 403 -23.83 21.70 -0.31
CA GLU A 403 -22.88 22.40 0.56
C GLU A 403 -23.44 23.78 0.90
N THR A 404 -23.34 24.18 2.16
CA THR A 404 -23.71 25.52 2.63
C THR A 404 -22.57 26.10 3.42
N VAL A 405 -22.15 27.29 3.04
CA VAL A 405 -21.11 28.07 3.74
C VAL A 405 -21.76 29.22 4.47
N THR A 406 -21.48 29.37 5.76
CA THR A 406 -21.90 30.50 6.59
C THR A 406 -20.67 31.19 7.14
N THR A 407 -20.51 32.47 6.90
CA THR A 407 -19.50 33.34 7.52
C THR A 407 -20.02 33.89 8.85
N ARG A 408 -19.15 33.99 9.86
CA ARG A 408 -19.43 34.57 11.17
C ARG A 408 -18.91 35.98 11.27
#